data_e12cec1c1e1db382577b037c26648e01
#
_entry.id   e12cec1c1e1db382577b037c26648e01
#
_cell.length_a   1.000
_cell.length_b   1.000
_cell.length_c   1.000
_cell.angle_alpha   90.00
_cell.angle_beta   90.00
_cell.angle_gamma   90.00
#
_symmetry.space_group_name_H-M   'P 1'
#
loop_
_entity.id
_entity.type
_entity.pdbx_description
1 polymer ?
#
loop_
_entity_poly.entity_id
_entity_poly.type
_entity_poly.pdbx_seq_one_letter_code
_entity_poly.pdbx_strand_id
1 'polypeptide(L)'
;MRADNTRHIIAAARQRHELTRAKAIQALRTLDAAGSPITFETVAQAAAVSRSWLYVQPDIRTEIERLRAAYYRASAASVPARQRASDASLLRRLEAANQRNKQLATENRRLREQLALALGEARNSDVARKRK
;
A
#
# COMPACT_ATOMS: atom_id res chain seq x y z
N MET A 1 -60.01 15.97 15.32
CA MET A 1 -59.33 14.74 15.74
C MET A 1 -58.31 14.20 14.72
N ARG A 2 -58.63 14.11 13.46
CA ARG A 2 -57.67 13.62 12.45
C ARG A 2 -56.44 14.54 12.24
N ALA A 3 -56.61 15.86 12.34
CA ALA A 3 -55.49 16.82 12.17
C ALA A 3 -54.43 16.72 13.28
N ASP A 4 -54.86 16.48 14.54
CA ASP A 4 -53.91 16.38 15.66
C ASP A 4 -53.12 15.08 15.65
N ASN A 5 -53.74 13.97 15.20
CA ASN A 5 -53.04 12.71 15.06
C ASN A 5 -52.00 12.75 13.96
N THR A 6 -52.30 13.45 12.85
CA THR A 6 -51.33 13.67 11.74
C THR A 6 -50.12 14.49 12.19
N ARG A 7 -50.33 15.55 13.01
CA ARG A 7 -49.23 16.34 13.57
C ARG A 7 -48.32 15.52 14.46
N HIS A 8 -48.86 14.67 15.30
CA HIS A 8 -48.10 13.77 16.18
C HIS A 8 -47.26 12.76 15.38
N ILE A 9 -47.85 12.19 14.31
CA ILE A 9 -47.13 11.25 13.43
C ILE A 9 -45.99 11.96 12.71
N ILE A 10 -46.20 13.18 12.17
CA ILE A 10 -45.17 13.94 11.51
C ILE A 10 -44.05 14.34 12.49
N ALA A 11 -44.42 14.77 13.71
CA ALA A 11 -43.43 15.12 14.74
C ALA A 11 -42.58 13.90 15.13
N ALA A 12 -43.18 12.73 15.32
CA ALA A 12 -42.50 11.50 15.64
C ALA A 12 -41.56 11.03 14.49
N ALA A 13 -42.04 11.19 13.23
CA ALA A 13 -41.23 10.87 12.06
C ALA A 13 -39.98 11.77 11.94
N ARG A 14 -40.15 13.09 12.18
CA ARG A 14 -39.02 14.05 12.21
C ARG A 14 -38.02 13.71 13.30
N GLN A 15 -38.49 13.39 14.50
CA GLN A 15 -37.64 13.05 15.62
C GLN A 15 -36.83 11.79 15.33
N ARG A 16 -37.42 10.75 14.74
CA ARG A 16 -36.71 9.54 14.31
C ARG A 16 -35.68 9.84 13.24
N HIS A 17 -36.01 10.71 12.29
CA HIS A 17 -35.12 11.13 11.23
C HIS A 17 -33.89 11.87 11.80
N GLU A 18 -34.08 12.79 12.72
CA GLU A 18 -32.97 13.51 13.40
C GLU A 18 -32.08 12.59 14.21
N LEU A 19 -32.65 11.61 14.92
CA LEU A 19 -31.89 10.59 15.65
C LEU A 19 -31.05 9.73 14.70
N THR A 20 -31.61 9.33 13.57
CA THR A 20 -30.90 8.57 12.55
C THR A 20 -29.76 9.37 11.93
N ARG A 21 -30.00 10.66 11.65
CA ARG A 21 -28.95 11.58 11.18
C ARG A 21 -27.82 11.71 12.21
N ALA A 22 -28.15 11.89 13.47
CA ALA A 22 -27.18 12.01 14.55
C ALA A 22 -26.30 10.76 14.67
N LYS A 23 -26.90 9.56 14.53
CA LYS A 23 -26.17 8.30 14.50
C LYS A 23 -25.21 8.21 13.32
N ALA A 24 -25.65 8.62 12.12
CA ALA A 24 -24.82 8.62 10.94
C ALA A 24 -23.63 9.58 11.05
N ILE A 25 -23.87 10.80 11.56
CA ILE A 25 -22.80 11.79 11.81
C ILE A 25 -21.81 11.28 12.86
N GLN A 26 -22.30 10.67 13.93
CA GLN A 26 -21.44 10.09 14.95
C GLN A 26 -20.59 8.94 14.41
N ALA A 27 -21.17 8.08 13.59
CA ALA A 27 -20.46 6.99 12.91
C ALA A 27 -19.35 7.53 12.00
N LEU A 28 -19.62 8.57 11.23
CA LEU A 28 -18.62 9.26 10.41
C LEU A 28 -17.45 9.78 11.23
N ARG A 29 -17.73 10.47 12.32
CA ARG A 29 -16.69 11.00 13.22
C ARG A 29 -15.84 9.91 13.85
N THR A 30 -16.47 8.83 14.27
CA THR A 30 -15.77 7.69 14.87
C THR A 30 -14.86 6.99 13.86
N LEU A 31 -15.34 6.76 12.65
CA LEU A 31 -14.55 6.15 11.58
C LEU A 31 -13.39 7.05 11.14
N ASP A 32 -13.63 8.33 11.01
CA ASP A 32 -12.59 9.30 10.64
C ASP A 32 -11.50 9.39 11.72
N ALA A 33 -11.88 9.50 12.99
CA ALA A 33 -10.95 9.52 14.11
C ALA A 33 -10.12 8.23 14.23
N ALA A 34 -10.70 7.09 13.89
CA ALA A 34 -10.02 5.79 13.89
C ALA A 34 -9.11 5.58 12.67
N GLY A 35 -9.13 6.47 11.68
CA GLY A 35 -8.41 6.30 10.43
C GLY A 35 -8.91 5.13 9.58
N SER A 36 -10.14 4.67 9.82
CA SER A 36 -10.76 3.58 9.08
C SER A 36 -11.25 4.04 7.72
N PRO A 37 -11.31 3.13 6.72
CA PRO A 37 -11.88 3.46 5.42
C PRO A 37 -13.33 3.95 5.55
N ILE A 38 -13.64 5.08 4.93
CA ILE A 38 -14.99 5.65 4.93
C ILE A 38 -15.63 5.35 3.59
N THR A 39 -16.61 4.47 3.61
CA THR A 39 -17.45 4.11 2.47
C THR A 39 -18.91 4.15 2.90
N PHE A 40 -19.83 4.17 1.94
CA PHE A 40 -21.25 4.09 2.27
C PHE A 40 -21.61 2.81 3.04
N GLU A 41 -20.93 1.72 2.76
CA GLU A 41 -21.12 0.46 3.45
C GLU A 41 -20.62 0.50 4.90
N THR A 42 -19.42 1.00 5.15
CA THR A 42 -18.87 1.08 6.51
C THR A 42 -19.66 2.02 7.39
N VAL A 43 -20.12 3.15 6.85
CA VAL A 43 -20.98 4.09 7.56
C VAL A 43 -22.36 3.49 7.83
N ALA A 44 -22.95 2.82 6.85
CA ALA A 44 -24.22 2.14 7.02
C ALA A 44 -24.19 1.08 8.12
N GLN A 45 -23.15 0.27 8.17
CA GLN A 45 -22.96 -0.73 9.23
C GLN A 45 -22.74 -0.09 10.60
N ALA A 46 -21.86 0.91 10.70
CA ALA A 46 -21.55 1.56 11.95
C ALA A 46 -22.75 2.36 12.54
N ALA A 47 -23.56 2.97 11.69
CA ALA A 47 -24.74 3.72 12.07
C ALA A 47 -26.02 2.89 12.18
N ALA A 48 -25.98 1.62 11.74
CA ALA A 48 -27.15 0.75 11.64
C ALA A 48 -28.28 1.34 10.78
N VAL A 49 -27.91 1.92 9.64
CA VAL A 49 -28.84 2.48 8.64
C VAL A 49 -28.61 1.81 7.29
N SER A 50 -29.57 1.95 6.38
CA SER A 50 -29.42 1.45 5.02
C SER A 50 -28.53 2.36 4.18
N ARG A 51 -27.81 1.80 3.22
CA ARG A 51 -27.04 2.59 2.24
C ARG A 51 -27.94 3.52 1.45
N SER A 52 -29.12 3.07 1.05
CA SER A 52 -30.11 3.88 0.33
C SER A 52 -30.48 5.15 1.10
N TRP A 53 -30.64 5.04 2.40
CA TRP A 53 -30.94 6.18 3.25
C TRP A 53 -29.79 7.20 3.22
N LEU A 54 -28.53 6.76 3.27
CA LEU A 54 -27.36 7.65 3.19
C LEU A 54 -27.29 8.39 1.85
N TYR A 55 -27.60 7.73 0.75
CA TYR A 55 -27.62 8.35 -0.59
C TYR A 55 -28.66 9.45 -0.74
N VAL A 56 -29.78 9.34 -0.02
CA VAL A 56 -30.87 10.33 -0.05
C VAL A 56 -30.55 11.58 0.78
N GLN A 57 -29.60 11.52 1.70
CA GLN A 57 -29.18 12.67 2.53
C GLN A 57 -28.04 13.43 1.83
N PRO A 58 -28.29 14.61 1.21
CA PRO A 58 -27.27 15.28 0.39
C PRO A 58 -26.02 15.69 1.15
N ASP A 59 -26.17 16.21 2.36
CA ASP A 59 -25.06 16.67 3.22
C ASP A 59 -24.19 15.50 3.71
N ILE A 60 -24.79 14.42 4.15
CA ILE A 60 -24.10 13.22 4.62
C ILE A 60 -23.40 12.55 3.44
N ARG A 61 -24.06 12.44 2.31
CA ARG A 61 -23.48 11.91 1.08
C ARG A 61 -22.24 12.69 0.66
N THR A 62 -22.33 14.01 0.62
CA THR A 62 -21.19 14.88 0.28
C THR A 62 -20.02 14.69 1.25
N GLU A 63 -20.30 14.59 2.53
CA GLU A 63 -19.26 14.39 3.55
C GLU A 63 -18.60 13.01 3.42
N ILE A 64 -19.36 11.95 3.17
CA ILE A 64 -18.80 10.61 2.91
C ILE A 64 -17.89 10.64 1.67
N GLU A 65 -18.33 11.27 0.59
CA GLU A 65 -17.53 11.39 -0.64
C GLU A 65 -16.24 12.17 -0.40
N ARG A 66 -16.31 13.27 0.37
CA ARG A 66 -15.15 14.07 0.74
C ARG A 66 -14.12 13.29 1.56
N LEU A 67 -14.56 12.61 2.62
CA LEU A 67 -13.71 11.82 3.49
C LEU A 67 -13.11 10.59 2.77
N ARG A 68 -13.91 9.97 1.91
CA ARG A 68 -13.44 8.87 1.06
C ARG A 68 -12.31 9.31 0.13
N ALA A 69 -12.48 10.45 -0.54
CA ALA A 69 -11.46 11.01 -1.42
C ALA A 69 -10.18 11.39 -0.66
N ALA A 70 -10.31 11.96 0.55
CA ALA A 70 -9.18 12.28 1.41
C ALA A 70 -8.43 11.02 1.87
N TYR A 71 -9.14 9.96 2.21
CA TYR A 71 -8.54 8.68 2.57
C TYR A 71 -7.75 8.06 1.41
N TYR A 72 -8.31 8.04 0.20
CA TYR A 72 -7.62 7.53 -0.97
C TYR A 72 -6.38 8.36 -1.33
N ARG A 73 -6.43 9.69 -1.20
CA ARG A 73 -5.27 10.55 -1.42
C ARG A 73 -4.15 10.28 -0.42
N ALA A 74 -4.48 10.11 0.85
CA ALA A 74 -3.52 9.77 1.89
C ALA A 74 -2.89 8.39 1.65
N SER A 75 -3.69 7.40 1.26
CA SER A 75 -3.21 6.06 0.90
C SER A 75 -2.33 6.06 -0.34
N ALA A 76 -2.70 6.82 -1.37
CA ALA A 76 -1.91 6.97 -2.59
C ALA A 76 -0.59 7.69 -2.34
N ALA A 77 -0.54 8.66 -1.43
CA ALA A 77 0.70 9.34 -1.03
C ALA A 77 1.66 8.42 -0.26
N SER A 78 1.15 7.47 0.53
CA SER A 78 1.98 6.52 1.29
C SER A 78 2.58 5.42 0.41
N VAL A 79 1.86 4.93 -0.61
CA VAL A 79 2.31 3.90 -1.56
C VAL A 79 3.53 4.35 -2.37
N PRO A 80 3.58 5.54 -2.99
CA PRO A 80 4.78 6.00 -3.68
C PRO A 80 6.02 6.09 -2.79
N ALA A 81 5.89 6.48 -1.53
CA ALA A 81 7.02 6.54 -0.60
C ALA A 81 7.57 5.15 -0.27
N ARG A 82 6.71 4.17 -0.02
CA ARG A 82 7.08 2.77 0.18
C ARG A 82 7.73 2.17 -1.06
N GLN A 83 7.17 2.45 -2.22
CA GLN A 83 7.70 1.99 -3.50
C GLN A 83 9.09 2.57 -3.76
N ARG A 84 9.31 3.87 -3.50
CA ARG A 84 10.64 4.50 -3.62
C ARG A 84 11.67 3.87 -2.69
N ALA A 85 11.30 3.57 -1.45
CA ALA A 85 12.19 2.89 -0.50
C ALA A 85 12.54 1.48 -0.96
N SER A 86 11.56 0.73 -1.51
CA SER A 86 11.77 -0.60 -2.09
C SER A 86 12.68 -0.55 -3.31
N ASP A 87 12.44 0.39 -4.23
CA ASP A 87 13.25 0.59 -5.44
C ASP A 87 14.69 0.97 -5.10
N ALA A 88 14.91 1.86 -4.13
CA ALA A 88 16.23 2.23 -3.65
C ALA A 88 16.97 1.04 -3.02
N SER A 89 16.27 0.18 -2.29
CA SER A 89 16.82 -1.05 -1.74
C SER A 89 17.21 -2.05 -2.82
N LEU A 90 16.38 -2.23 -3.83
CA LEU A 90 16.66 -3.10 -4.99
C LEU A 90 17.85 -2.61 -5.80
N LEU A 91 17.94 -1.30 -6.05
CA LEU A 91 19.08 -0.69 -6.74
C LEU A 91 20.39 -0.92 -5.99
N ARG A 92 20.39 -0.76 -4.67
CA ARG A 92 21.58 -1.04 -3.84
C ARG A 92 22.00 -2.51 -3.91
N ARG A 93 21.06 -3.43 -3.88
CA ARG A 93 21.32 -4.87 -4.03
C ARG A 93 21.89 -5.20 -5.40
N LEU A 94 21.34 -4.60 -6.45
CA LEU A 94 21.82 -4.77 -7.82
C LEU A 94 23.23 -4.25 -7.98
N GLU A 95 23.52 -3.06 -7.46
CA GLU A 95 24.86 -2.47 -7.49
C GLU A 95 25.88 -3.35 -6.75
N ALA A 96 25.54 -3.84 -5.55
CA ALA A 96 26.39 -4.75 -4.79
C ALA A 96 26.66 -6.05 -5.56
N ALA A 97 25.64 -6.63 -6.20
CA ALA A 97 25.78 -7.84 -7.03
C ALA A 97 26.66 -7.58 -8.25
N ASN A 98 26.51 -6.44 -8.91
CA ASN A 98 27.35 -6.06 -10.06
C ASN A 98 28.81 -5.87 -9.66
N GLN A 99 29.08 -5.24 -8.53
CA GLN A 99 30.43 -5.09 -8.00
C GLN A 99 31.05 -6.46 -7.69
N ARG A 100 30.29 -7.35 -7.05
CA ARG A 100 30.76 -8.71 -6.76
C ARG A 100 31.05 -9.48 -8.04
N ASN A 101 30.22 -9.36 -9.06
CA ASN A 101 30.46 -9.99 -10.36
C ASN A 101 31.74 -9.47 -11.03
N LYS A 102 32.02 -8.17 -10.96
CA LYS A 102 33.27 -7.60 -11.46
C LYS A 102 34.49 -8.15 -10.71
N GLN A 103 34.41 -8.25 -9.40
CA GLN A 103 35.46 -8.82 -8.57
C GLN A 103 35.73 -10.30 -8.92
N LEU A 104 34.65 -11.09 -9.05
CA LEU A 104 34.75 -12.49 -9.44
C LEU A 104 35.32 -12.67 -10.86
N ALA A 105 34.93 -11.82 -11.80
CA ALA A 105 35.49 -11.84 -13.16
C ALA A 105 37.00 -11.53 -13.16
N THR A 106 37.43 -10.57 -12.36
CA THR A 106 38.84 -10.22 -12.20
C THR A 106 39.62 -11.37 -11.56
N GLU A 107 39.08 -11.95 -10.51
CA GLU A 107 39.69 -13.10 -9.83
C GLU A 107 39.76 -14.33 -10.73
N ASN A 108 38.71 -14.63 -11.48
CA ASN A 108 38.69 -15.69 -12.47
C ASN A 108 39.77 -15.52 -13.54
N ARG A 109 39.94 -14.31 -14.05
CA ARG A 109 40.98 -13.97 -15.02
C ARG A 109 42.36 -14.24 -14.45
N ARG A 110 42.62 -13.73 -13.23
CA ARG A 110 43.86 -13.94 -12.51
C ARG A 110 44.17 -15.43 -12.28
N LEU A 111 43.19 -16.19 -11.84
CA LEU A 111 43.35 -17.64 -11.61
C LEU A 111 43.62 -18.40 -12.91
N ARG A 112 42.95 -18.04 -14.01
CA ARG A 112 43.21 -18.61 -15.33
C ARG A 112 44.61 -18.31 -15.86
N GLU A 113 45.10 -17.07 -15.61
CA GLU A 113 46.48 -16.69 -15.96
C GLU A 113 47.49 -17.49 -15.14
N GLN A 114 47.25 -17.63 -13.83
CA GLN A 114 48.11 -18.43 -12.96
C GLN A 114 48.11 -19.92 -13.39
N LEU A 115 46.95 -20.45 -13.72
CA LEU A 115 46.83 -21.82 -14.21
C LEU A 115 47.57 -22.02 -15.56
N ALA A 116 47.44 -21.06 -16.47
CA ALA A 116 48.15 -21.11 -17.75
C ALA A 116 49.66 -21.09 -17.56
N LEU A 117 50.16 -20.24 -16.66
CA LEU A 117 51.59 -20.22 -16.31
C LEU A 117 52.07 -21.51 -15.69
N ALA A 118 51.33 -22.06 -14.74
CA ALA A 118 51.67 -23.34 -14.09
C ALA A 118 51.69 -24.52 -15.09
N LEU A 119 50.70 -24.55 -15.97
CA LEU A 119 50.65 -25.58 -17.05
C LEU A 119 51.79 -25.41 -18.06
N GLY A 120 52.16 -24.18 -18.40
CA GLY A 120 53.30 -23.86 -19.27
C GLY A 120 54.61 -24.32 -18.63
N GLU A 121 54.84 -24.03 -17.35
CA GLU A 121 56.00 -24.50 -16.61
C GLU A 121 56.08 -25.99 -16.48
N ALA A 122 54.97 -26.69 -16.26
CA ALA A 122 54.89 -28.14 -16.22
C ALA A 122 55.27 -28.74 -17.55
N ARG A 123 54.79 -28.20 -18.66
CA ARG A 123 55.17 -28.66 -20.03
C ARG A 123 56.66 -28.46 -20.30
N ASN A 124 57.20 -27.31 -19.92
CA ASN A 124 58.63 -27.04 -20.10
C ASN A 124 59.52 -27.99 -19.27
N SER A 125 59.09 -28.31 -18.04
CA SER A 125 59.81 -29.26 -17.21
C SER A 125 59.78 -30.68 -17.76
N ASP A 126 58.70 -31.12 -18.35
CA ASP A 126 58.57 -32.41 -19.01
C ASP A 126 59.41 -32.51 -20.29
N VAL A 127 59.43 -31.44 -21.07
CA VAL A 127 60.26 -31.36 -22.26
C VAL A 127 61.75 -31.42 -21.87
N ALA A 128 62.15 -30.70 -20.80
CA ALA A 128 63.52 -30.72 -20.31
C ALA A 128 63.92 -32.11 -19.80
N ARG A 129 63.04 -32.87 -19.13
CA ARG A 129 63.28 -34.25 -18.72
C ARG A 129 63.44 -35.21 -19.88
N LYS A 130 62.70 -35.05 -20.95
CA LYS A 130 62.74 -35.92 -22.13
C LYS A 130 63.99 -35.67 -23.00
N ARG A 131 64.67 -34.55 -22.85
CA ARG A 131 65.90 -34.21 -23.58
C ARG A 131 67.18 -34.77 -22.90
N LYS A 132 67.07 -35.16 -21.67
CA LYS A 132 68.12 -35.87 -20.92
C LYS A 132 68.00 -37.36 -21.08
#